data_27193735f2cb9734383b54e08f13c256
#
_entry.id   27193735f2cb9734383b54e08f13c256
#
_cell.length_a   1.000
_cell.length_b   1.000
_cell.length_c   1.000
_cell.angle_alpha   90.00
_cell.angle_beta   90.00
_cell.angle_gamma   90.00
#
_symmetry.space_group_name_H-M   'P 1'
#
loop_
_entity.id
_entity.type
_entity.pdbx_description
1 polymer ?
#
loop_
_entity_poly.entity_id
_entity_poly.type
_entity_poly.pdbx_seq_one_letter_code
_entity_poly.pdbx_strand_id
1 'polypeptide(L)'
;MSDAMQDKRHDPRVPLIAAVEVIEVATGTRLSARTSDLSRSGCYIDTLNPTPSKTVVRVRLTHLSEELELPGRVVYTSPGLGMGIRFDENLTPAQASVLDRWLLGTK
;
A
#
# COMPACT_ATOMS: atom_id res chain seq x y z
N MET A 1 -12.80 -18.76 -17.06
CA MET A 1 -12.68 -18.62 -16.47
C MET A 1 -12.57 -17.76 -15.94
N SER A 2 -12.86 -17.18 -15.85
CA SER A 2 -12.76 -16.41 -15.23
C SER A 2 -11.74 -16.31 -14.58
N ASP A 3 -11.13 -16.82 -14.72
CA ASP A 3 -10.15 -16.87 -14.10
C ASP A 3 -9.25 -15.77 -14.11
N ALA A 4 -9.25 -14.92 -14.96
CA ALA A 4 -8.47 -13.81 -14.92
C ALA A 4 -8.66 -13.09 -13.69
N MET A 5 -9.78 -13.11 -13.19
CA MET A 5 -10.04 -12.49 -12.07
C MET A 5 -9.35 -13.05 -10.98
N GLN A 6 -9.23 -14.27 -10.98
CA GLN A 6 -8.59 -14.89 -9.99
C GLN A 6 -7.17 -14.56 -10.00
N ASP A 7 -6.58 -14.31 -11.07
CA ASP A 7 -5.23 -13.97 -11.12
C ASP A 7 -4.94 -12.79 -10.31
N LYS A 8 -5.86 -11.91 -10.16
CA LYS A 8 -5.60 -10.75 -9.43
C LYS A 8 -5.50 -11.05 -8.00
N ARG A 9 -5.81 -12.23 -7.62
CA ARG A 9 -5.75 -12.55 -6.27
C ARG A 9 -4.55 -13.33 -5.91
N HIS A 10 -3.57 -13.33 -6.73
CA HIS A 10 -2.35 -13.98 -6.46
C HIS A 10 -1.75 -13.42 -5.23
N ASP A 11 -1.94 -12.17 -4.89
CA ASP A 11 -1.29 -11.51 -3.77
C ASP A 11 -2.28 -11.40 -2.63
N PRO A 12 -2.33 -12.37 -1.77
CA PRO A 12 -3.30 -12.33 -0.69
C PRO A 12 -3.02 -11.16 0.25
N ARG A 13 -4.09 -10.56 0.73
CA ARG A 13 -3.99 -9.47 1.66
C ARG A 13 -3.99 -10.01 3.05
N VAL A 14 -3.11 -9.49 3.87
CA VAL A 14 -3.09 -9.89 5.27
C VAL A 14 -3.41 -8.68 6.14
N PRO A 15 -4.13 -8.85 7.24
CA PRO A 15 -4.38 -7.75 8.15
C PRO A 15 -3.05 -7.37 8.77
N LEU A 16 -2.65 -6.12 8.56
CA LEU A 16 -1.40 -5.64 9.09
C LEU A 16 -1.50 -4.16 9.28
N ILE A 17 -1.31 -3.69 10.51
CA ILE A 17 -1.37 -2.28 10.80
C ILE A 17 0.04 -1.73 10.83
N ALA A 18 0.33 -0.85 9.90
CA ALA A 18 1.63 -0.18 9.85
C ALA A 18 1.38 1.31 9.77
N ALA A 19 2.25 2.10 10.36
CA ALA A 19 2.18 3.54 10.20
C ALA A 19 2.54 3.83 8.75
N VAL A 20 1.86 4.78 8.12
CA VAL A 20 2.14 5.11 6.74
C VAL A 20 2.09 6.61 6.53
N GLU A 21 3.00 7.09 5.69
CA GLU A 21 2.98 8.45 5.24
C GLU A 21 2.81 8.38 3.74
N VAL A 22 1.78 9.01 3.22
CA VAL A 22 1.52 9.03 1.78
C VAL A 22 1.96 10.40 1.27
N ILE A 23 2.85 10.41 0.29
CA ILE A 23 3.41 11.63 -0.24
C ILE A 23 2.99 11.76 -1.70
N GLU A 24 2.26 12.80 -2.04
CA GLU A 24 1.86 13.02 -3.42
C GLU A 24 3.08 13.51 -4.19
N VAL A 25 3.46 12.80 -5.21
CA VAL A 25 4.67 13.12 -5.95
C VAL A 25 4.61 14.50 -6.58
N ALA A 26 3.48 14.86 -7.16
CA ALA A 26 3.36 16.12 -7.86
C ALA A 26 3.43 17.36 -6.97
N THR A 27 2.92 17.27 -5.76
CA THR A 27 2.80 18.45 -4.89
C THR A 27 3.64 18.38 -3.63
N GLY A 28 4.09 17.21 -3.26
CA GLY A 28 4.81 17.03 -2.01
C GLY A 28 3.89 16.99 -0.78
N THR A 29 2.58 17.03 -1.01
CA THR A 29 1.63 16.98 0.10
C THR A 29 1.74 15.63 0.82
N ARG A 30 1.69 15.65 2.15
CA ARG A 30 1.84 14.45 2.95
C ARG A 30 0.61 14.17 3.78
N LEU A 31 0.30 12.90 3.91
CA LEU A 31 -0.82 12.45 4.71
C LEU A 31 -0.31 11.33 5.62
N SER A 32 -0.51 11.47 6.93
CA SER A 32 -0.13 10.42 7.88
C SER A 32 -1.36 9.62 8.25
N ALA A 33 -1.22 8.32 8.21
CA ALA A 33 -2.35 7.43 8.47
C ALA A 33 -1.81 6.06 8.86
N ARG A 34 -2.61 5.02 8.71
CA ARG A 34 -2.13 3.66 8.92
C ARG A 34 -2.85 2.72 8.00
N THR A 35 -2.22 1.60 7.73
CA THR A 35 -2.79 0.58 6.89
C THR A 35 -3.73 -0.29 7.71
N SER A 36 -4.68 -0.92 7.05
CA SER A 36 -5.48 -1.96 7.67
C SER A 36 -5.15 -3.31 7.07
N ASP A 37 -4.61 -3.34 5.85
CA ASP A 37 -4.12 -4.58 5.27
C ASP A 37 -2.97 -4.29 4.33
N LEU A 38 -2.23 -5.32 4.00
CA LEU A 38 -1.06 -5.22 3.15
C LEU A 38 -0.96 -6.47 2.30
N SER A 39 -0.49 -6.31 1.06
CA SER A 39 -0.19 -7.43 0.19
C SER A 39 1.09 -7.10 -0.57
N ARG A 40 1.53 -8.03 -1.38
CA ARG A 40 2.71 -7.81 -2.20
C ARG A 40 2.48 -6.70 -3.23
N SER A 41 1.25 -6.49 -3.64
CA SER A 41 0.94 -5.52 -4.69
C SER A 41 0.34 -4.21 -4.20
N GLY A 42 -0.02 -4.11 -2.94
CA GLY A 42 -0.61 -2.86 -2.46
C GLY A 42 -1.07 -2.92 -1.02
N CYS A 43 -1.79 -1.89 -0.61
CA CYS A 43 -2.31 -1.82 0.75
C CYS A 43 -3.58 -1.00 0.78
N TYR A 44 -4.34 -1.15 1.84
CA TYR A 44 -5.49 -0.30 2.08
C TYR A 44 -5.14 0.61 3.25
N ILE A 45 -5.40 1.88 3.10
CA ILE A 45 -5.07 2.89 4.11
C ILE A 45 -6.34 3.48 4.68
N ASP A 46 -6.45 3.51 6.00
CA ASP A 46 -7.59 4.09 6.68
C ASP A 46 -7.36 5.57 6.83
N THR A 47 -8.25 6.37 6.31
CA THR A 47 -8.16 7.82 6.45
C THR A 47 -9.52 8.45 6.17
N LEU A 48 -9.83 9.51 6.88
CA LEU A 48 -11.07 10.23 6.67
C LEU A 48 -11.03 11.06 5.40
N ASN A 49 -9.84 11.46 4.99
CA ASN A 49 -9.66 12.33 3.82
C ASN A 49 -8.75 11.70 2.81
N PRO A 50 -9.24 10.70 2.08
CA PRO A 50 -8.36 10.00 1.14
C PRO A 50 -7.94 10.89 -0.04
N THR A 51 -6.78 10.59 -0.56
CA THR A 51 -6.24 11.25 -1.73
C THR A 51 -7.04 10.79 -2.95
N PRO A 52 -7.26 11.64 -3.92
CA PRO A 52 -8.04 11.25 -5.11
C PRO A 52 -7.43 10.08 -5.86
N SER A 53 -8.28 9.25 -6.44
CA SER A 53 -7.80 8.12 -7.22
C SER A 53 -6.98 8.59 -8.41
N LYS A 54 -6.06 7.74 -8.84
CA LYS A 54 -5.12 8.00 -9.92
C LYS A 54 -3.94 8.89 -9.54
N THR A 55 -3.88 9.35 -8.31
CA THR A 55 -2.77 10.17 -7.86
C THR A 55 -1.52 9.29 -7.69
N VAL A 56 -0.40 9.75 -8.22
CA VAL A 56 0.87 9.05 -8.07
C VAL A 56 1.46 9.45 -6.73
N VAL A 57 1.86 8.48 -5.95
CA VAL A 57 2.33 8.70 -4.58
C VAL A 57 3.56 7.88 -4.25
N ARG A 58 4.16 8.19 -3.12
CA ARG A 58 5.16 7.36 -2.53
C ARG A 58 4.59 7.03 -1.17
N VAL A 59 4.67 5.79 -0.75
CA VAL A 59 4.19 5.39 0.55
C VAL A 59 5.36 4.97 1.40
N ARG A 60 5.47 5.55 2.58
CA ARG A 60 6.52 5.20 3.53
C ARG A 60 5.86 4.45 4.66
N LEU A 61 6.12 3.17 4.73
CA LEU A 61 5.53 2.30 5.72
C LEU A 61 6.53 2.03 6.84
N THR A 62 6.06 2.01 8.07
CA THR A 62 6.91 1.69 9.22
C THR A 62 6.26 0.57 10.00
N HIS A 63 6.98 -0.51 10.19
CA HIS A 63 6.47 -1.68 10.88
C HIS A 63 7.63 -2.38 11.60
N LEU A 64 7.46 -2.67 12.88
CA LEU A 64 8.49 -3.34 13.68
C LEU A 64 9.85 -2.63 13.59
N SER A 65 9.83 -1.33 13.66
CA SER A 65 11.03 -0.50 13.62
C SER A 65 11.77 -0.53 12.28
N GLU A 66 11.14 -1.06 11.27
CA GLU A 66 11.70 -1.04 9.92
C GLU A 66 10.89 -0.08 9.08
N GLU A 67 11.55 0.58 8.13
CA GLU A 67 10.88 1.53 7.26
C GLU A 67 11.03 1.07 5.83
N LEU A 68 9.99 1.20 5.04
CA LEU A 68 9.99 0.79 3.65
C LEU A 68 9.29 1.84 2.82
N GLU A 69 9.94 2.39 1.83
CA GLU A 69 9.33 3.38 0.97
C GLU A 69 9.11 2.79 -0.42
N LEU A 70 7.90 2.88 -0.92
CA LEU A 70 7.52 2.27 -2.20
C LEU A 70 6.79 3.27 -3.08
N PRO A 71 7.05 3.25 -4.37
CA PRO A 71 6.26 4.07 -5.29
C PRO A 71 4.94 3.38 -5.54
N GLY A 72 3.90 4.15 -5.78
CA GLY A 72 2.59 3.58 -6.01
C GLY A 72 1.60 4.58 -6.55
N ARG A 73 0.35 4.16 -6.58
CA ARG A 73 -0.72 5.00 -7.10
C ARG A 73 -2.01 4.69 -6.35
N VAL A 74 -2.78 5.72 -6.10
CA VAL A 74 -4.10 5.54 -5.50
C VAL A 74 -5.00 4.98 -6.59
N VAL A 75 -5.56 3.80 -6.37
CA VAL A 75 -6.39 3.15 -7.39
C VAL A 75 -7.88 3.30 -7.12
N TYR A 76 -8.26 3.54 -5.88
CA TYR A 76 -9.65 3.90 -5.59
C TYR A 76 -9.71 4.59 -4.24
N THR A 77 -10.77 5.36 -4.03
CA THR A 77 -10.98 6.04 -2.76
C THR A 77 -12.38 5.72 -2.25
N SER A 78 -12.50 5.66 -0.93
CA SER A 78 -13.78 5.49 -0.27
C SER A 78 -13.91 6.67 0.69
N PRO A 79 -14.65 7.71 0.31
CA PRO A 79 -14.73 8.92 1.12
C PRO A 79 -15.12 8.64 2.57
N GLY A 80 -14.40 9.23 3.50
CA GLY A 80 -14.67 9.04 4.92
C GLY A 80 -14.16 7.72 5.47
N LEU A 81 -13.58 6.86 4.64
CA LEU A 81 -13.11 5.55 5.07
C LEU A 81 -11.65 5.31 4.76
N GLY A 82 -11.27 5.46 3.51
CA GLY A 82 -9.88 5.18 3.16
C GLY A 82 -9.63 5.11 1.68
N MET A 83 -8.51 4.50 1.32
CA MET A 83 -8.12 4.40 -0.08
C MET A 83 -7.26 3.17 -0.31
N GLY A 84 -7.33 2.65 -1.52
CA GLY A 84 -6.50 1.53 -1.93
C GLY A 84 -5.32 2.04 -2.73
N ILE A 85 -4.13 1.55 -2.40
CA ILE A 85 -2.89 1.91 -3.07
C ILE A 85 -2.35 0.65 -3.76
N ARG A 86 -1.93 0.81 -5.01
CA ARG A 86 -1.25 -0.26 -5.72
C ARG A 86 0.22 0.14 -5.83
N PHE A 87 1.13 -0.72 -5.43
CA PHE A 87 2.56 -0.45 -5.54
C PHE A 87 3.02 -0.65 -6.99
N ASP A 88 4.08 0.05 -7.34
CA ASP A 88 4.68 -0.10 -8.65
C ASP A 88 5.14 -1.54 -8.79
N GLU A 89 5.00 -2.11 -9.98
CA GLU A 89 5.40 -3.48 -10.23
C GLU A 89 6.90 -3.67 -10.20
N ASN A 90 7.64 -2.63 -10.42
CA ASN A 90 9.10 -2.71 -10.49
C ASN A 90 9.79 -2.41 -9.17
N LEU A 91 9.41 -3.12 -8.14
CA LEU A 91 10.06 -2.95 -6.84
C LEU A 91 11.48 -3.50 -6.90
N THR A 92 12.39 -2.89 -6.18
CA THR A 92 13.75 -3.41 -6.12
C THR A 92 13.74 -4.70 -5.31
N PRO A 93 14.73 -5.56 -5.48
CA PRO A 93 14.82 -6.78 -4.67
C PRO A 93 14.82 -6.49 -3.18
N ALA A 94 15.46 -5.40 -2.76
CA ALA A 94 15.50 -5.04 -1.35
C ALA A 94 14.10 -4.68 -0.85
N GLN A 95 13.34 -3.91 -1.62
CA GLN A 95 11.99 -3.54 -1.25
C GLN A 95 11.10 -4.78 -1.16
N ALA A 96 11.19 -5.64 -2.16
CA ALA A 96 10.39 -6.85 -2.19
C ALA A 96 10.72 -7.76 -1.01
N SER A 97 11.98 -7.83 -0.64
CA SER A 97 12.41 -8.67 0.45
C SER A 97 11.83 -8.23 1.80
N VAL A 98 11.83 -6.94 2.06
CA VAL A 98 11.28 -6.41 3.31
C VAL A 98 9.78 -6.70 3.34
N LEU A 99 9.10 -6.44 2.22
CA LEU A 99 7.67 -6.64 2.13
C LEU A 99 7.32 -8.11 2.38
N ASP A 100 8.06 -9.02 1.77
CA ASP A 100 7.82 -10.45 1.95
C ASP A 100 8.03 -10.87 3.40
N ARG A 101 9.04 -10.32 4.06
CA ARG A 101 9.28 -10.65 5.46
C ARG A 101 8.13 -10.22 6.34
N TRP A 102 7.64 -9.02 6.11
CA TRP A 102 6.52 -8.51 6.90
C TRP A 102 5.28 -9.38 6.69
N LEU A 103 5.02 -9.75 5.43
CA LEU A 103 3.83 -10.54 5.12
C LEU A 103 3.90 -11.93 5.74
N LEU A 104 5.07 -12.54 5.75
CA LEU A 104 5.22 -13.85 6.34
C LEU A 104 5.11 -13.79 7.85
N GLY A 105 5.57 -12.71 8.43
CA GLY A 105 5.54 -12.59 9.88
C GLY A 105 4.18 -12.37 10.48
N THR A 106 3.17 -12.11 9.65
CA THR A 106 1.83 -11.83 10.17
C THR A 106 0.93 -13.05 10.18
N LYS A 107 1.46 -14.22 9.89
CA LYS A 107 0.63 -15.41 9.85
C LYS A 107 0.14 -15.90 11.16
#